data_4079d5e590042e456df8e02cb16867b1
#
_entry.id   4079d5e590042e456df8e02cb16867b1
#
_cell.length_a   1.000
_cell.length_b   1.000
_cell.length_c   1.000
_cell.angle_alpha   90.00
_cell.angle_beta   90.00
_cell.angle_gamma   90.00
#
_symmetry.space_group_name_H-M   'P 1'
#
loop_
_entity.id
_entity.type
_entity.pdbx_description
1 polymer ?
#
loop_
_entity_poly.entity_id
_entity_poly.type
_entity_poly.pdbx_seq_one_letter_code
_entity_poly.pdbx_strand_id
1 'polypeptide(L)' 'WKTSIRRDTVTTLPKDPVMLLSFTNMQLRDNYSSLDEFCKSFMIDKKDIISALSNIDYEYDSRTNQFI' A
#
# COMPACT_ATOMS: atom_id res chain seq x y z
N TRP A 1 -5.88 22.02 -12.11
CA TRP A 1 -6.06 21.41 -12.09
C TRP A 1 -5.80 20.57 -11.68
N LYS A 2 -5.75 20.68 -11.60
CA LYS A 2 -5.89 19.88 -11.26
C LYS A 2 -5.09 18.93 -11.04
N THR A 3 -4.42 18.85 -11.04
CA THR A 3 -3.83 17.69 -11.18
C THR A 3 -2.63 17.49 -10.36
N SER A 4 -1.76 18.39 -10.27
CA SER A 4 -0.53 18.24 -9.54
C SER A 4 -0.75 18.15 -8.06
N ILE A 5 -1.78 18.75 -7.61
CA ILE A 5 -2.08 18.75 -6.20
C ILE A 5 -2.39 17.39 -5.70
N ARG A 6 -3.03 16.61 -6.52
CA ARG A 6 -3.38 15.28 -6.13
C ARG A 6 -2.21 14.38 -5.91
N ARG A 7 -1.12 14.66 -6.56
CA ARG A 7 0.04 13.82 -6.40
C ARG A 7 0.57 13.86 -5.00
N ASP A 8 0.47 14.99 -4.35
CA ASP A 8 0.91 15.08 -2.98
C ASP A 8 0.14 14.13 -2.10
N THR A 9 -1.14 14.02 -2.35
CA THR A 9 -1.97 13.12 -1.59
C THR A 9 -1.61 11.68 -1.87
N VAL A 10 -1.33 11.39 -3.10
CA VAL A 10 -1.05 10.03 -3.52
C VAL A 10 0.25 9.51 -2.93
N THR A 11 1.22 10.38 -2.78
CA THR A 11 2.52 9.95 -2.30
C THR A 11 2.60 9.85 -0.79
N THR A 12 1.56 10.26 -0.10
CA THR A 12 1.55 10.22 1.36
C THR A 12 0.75 9.03 1.85
N LEU A 13 1.41 8.11 2.51
CA LEU A 13 0.74 6.93 3.03
C LEU A 13 0.20 7.20 4.42
N PRO A 14 -0.91 6.56 4.79
CA PRO A 14 -1.40 6.65 6.15
C PRO A 14 -0.38 6.07 7.13
N LYS A 15 -0.26 6.69 8.28
CA LYS A 15 0.64 6.20 9.31
C LYS A 15 -0.05 5.20 10.23
N ASP A 16 -1.35 5.26 10.31
CA ASP A 16 -2.12 4.32 11.09
C ASP A 16 -2.11 2.96 10.38
N PRO A 17 -1.68 1.89 11.03
CA PRO A 17 -1.61 0.58 10.37
C PRO A 17 -2.95 0.11 9.83
N VAL A 18 -4.04 0.38 10.51
CA VAL A 18 -5.36 -0.03 10.03
C VAL A 18 -5.72 0.71 8.75
N MET A 19 -5.47 2.00 8.73
CA MET A 19 -5.74 2.78 7.53
C MET A 19 -4.79 2.42 6.41
N LEU A 20 -3.55 2.13 6.75
CA LEU A 20 -2.57 1.69 5.77
C LEU A 20 -3.01 0.36 5.14
N LEU A 21 -3.52 -0.54 5.95
CA LEU A 21 -4.03 -1.81 5.45
C LEU A 21 -5.14 -1.61 4.43
N SER A 22 -6.11 -0.78 4.75
CA SER A 22 -7.22 -0.50 3.84
C SER A 22 -6.74 0.14 2.56
N PHE A 23 -5.86 1.11 2.68
CA PHE A 23 -5.33 1.81 1.52
C PHE A 23 -4.55 0.86 0.62
N THR A 24 -3.66 0.07 1.23
CA THR A 24 -2.81 -0.84 0.46
C THR A 24 -3.64 -1.90 -0.24
N ASN A 25 -4.59 -2.51 0.46
CA ASN A 25 -5.41 -3.54 -0.17
C ASN A 25 -6.26 -2.98 -1.29
N MET A 26 -6.77 -1.76 -1.13
CA MET A 26 -7.53 -1.13 -2.19
C MET A 26 -6.67 -0.91 -3.43
N GLN A 27 -5.45 -0.44 -3.24
CA GLN A 27 -4.55 -0.21 -4.36
C GLN A 27 -4.17 -1.51 -5.05
N LEU A 28 -3.91 -2.55 -4.27
CA LEU A 28 -3.57 -3.85 -4.85
C LEU A 28 -4.73 -4.42 -5.64
N ARG A 29 -5.95 -4.19 -5.17
CA ARG A 29 -7.12 -4.70 -5.87
C ARG A 29 -7.38 -3.93 -7.17
N ASP A 30 -7.21 -2.62 -7.13
CA ASP A 30 -7.69 -1.77 -8.22
C ASP A 30 -6.59 -1.33 -9.19
N ASN A 31 -5.36 -1.14 -8.71
CA ASN A 31 -4.35 -0.46 -9.51
C ASN A 31 -3.06 -1.23 -9.71
N TYR A 32 -2.75 -2.19 -8.87
CA TYR A 32 -1.46 -2.88 -8.94
C TYR A 32 -1.68 -4.38 -8.87
N SER A 33 -0.90 -5.10 -9.66
CA SER A 33 -1.05 -6.55 -9.72
C SER A 33 -0.18 -7.27 -8.70
N SER A 34 0.69 -6.55 -8.02
CA SER A 34 1.52 -7.16 -6.99
C SER A 34 2.00 -6.10 -6.01
N LEU A 35 2.44 -6.58 -4.85
CA LEU A 35 2.97 -5.68 -3.83
C LEU A 35 4.25 -4.99 -4.33
N ASP A 36 5.05 -5.70 -5.10
CA ASP A 36 6.25 -5.11 -5.67
C ASP A 36 5.94 -3.90 -6.53
N GLU A 37 4.91 -3.99 -7.35
CA GLU A 37 4.52 -2.89 -8.20
C GLU A 37 4.00 -1.70 -7.41
N PHE A 38 3.23 -2.00 -6.38
CA PHE A 38 2.74 -0.95 -5.51
C PHE A 38 3.89 -0.21 -4.84
N CYS A 39 4.83 -0.95 -4.30
CA CYS A 39 5.95 -0.34 -3.61
C CYS A 39 6.84 0.46 -4.56
N LYS A 40 7.04 -0.04 -5.76
CA LYS A 40 7.80 0.69 -6.76
C LYS A 40 7.16 2.01 -7.11
N SER A 41 5.86 1.98 -7.30
CA SER A 41 5.13 3.17 -7.71
C SER A 41 5.15 4.24 -6.64
N PHE A 42 5.11 3.84 -5.39
CA PHE A 42 5.12 4.78 -4.27
C PHE A 42 6.50 5.01 -3.71
N MET A 43 7.51 4.36 -4.28
CA MET A 43 8.90 4.51 -3.84
C MET A 43 9.06 4.13 -2.37
N ILE A 44 8.46 3.01 -2.00
CA ILE A 44 8.48 2.51 -0.65
C ILE A 44 9.24 1.20 -0.60
N ASP A 45 9.96 0.99 0.49
CA ASP A 45 10.60 -0.30 0.71
C ASP A 45 9.53 -1.32 1.08
N LYS A 46 9.52 -2.44 0.36
CA LYS A 46 8.56 -3.51 0.62
C LYS A 46 8.60 -3.97 2.07
N LYS A 47 9.79 -4.01 2.65
CA LYS A 47 9.95 -4.43 4.04
C LYS A 47 9.22 -3.51 5.00
N ASP A 48 9.19 -2.22 4.70
CA ASP A 48 8.53 -1.25 5.57
C ASP A 48 7.04 -1.50 5.63
N ILE A 49 6.44 -1.76 4.47
CA ILE A 49 5.01 -2.05 4.41
C ILE A 49 4.70 -3.35 5.14
N ILE A 50 5.48 -4.37 4.88
CA ILE A 50 5.26 -5.67 5.50
C ILE A 50 5.39 -5.58 7.01
N SER A 51 6.40 -4.87 7.48
CA SER A 51 6.61 -4.72 8.90
C SER A 51 5.48 -3.94 9.57
N ALA A 52 5.04 -2.87 8.92
CA ALA A 52 3.96 -2.05 9.48
C ALA A 52 2.66 -2.84 9.64
N LEU A 53 2.33 -3.65 8.64
CA LEU A 53 1.09 -4.41 8.70
C LEU A 53 1.22 -5.67 9.54
N SER A 54 2.44 -6.17 9.69
CA SER A 54 2.69 -7.27 10.60
C SER A 54 2.39 -6.88 12.04
N ASN A 55 2.52 -5.61 12.37
CA ASN A 55 2.22 -5.13 13.73
C ASN A 55 0.75 -5.30 14.10
N ILE A 56 -0.11 -5.46 13.13
CA ILE A 56 -1.53 -5.72 13.39
C ILE A 56 -1.93 -7.11 12.88
N ASP A 57 -0.94 -8.00 12.78
CA ASP A 57 -1.15 -9.41 12.44
C ASP A 57 -1.65 -9.65 11.03
N TYR A 58 -1.27 -8.80 10.09
CA TYR A 58 -1.60 -9.01 8.69
C TYR A 58 -0.35 -9.34 7.89
N GLU A 59 -0.49 -10.29 6.97
CA GLU A 59 0.59 -10.70 6.09
C GLU A 59 0.12 -10.66 4.64
N TYR A 60 1.06 -10.42 3.76
CA TYR A 60 0.75 -10.36 2.34
C TYR A 60 0.55 -11.77 1.77
N ASP A 61 -0.57 -11.97 1.11
CA ASP A 61 -0.85 -13.21 0.40
C ASP A 61 -0.72 -12.95 -1.09
N SER A 62 0.33 -13.52 -1.69
CA SER A 62 0.59 -13.27 -3.10
C SER A 62 -0.42 -13.94 -4.01
N ARG A 63 -1.11 -14.97 -3.52
CA ARG A 63 -2.09 -15.65 -4.35
C ARG A 63 -3.32 -14.81 -4.59
N THR A 64 -3.72 -14.06 -3.58
CA THR A 64 -4.90 -13.19 -3.70
C THR A 64 -4.51 -11.74 -3.87
N ASN A 65 -3.21 -11.43 -3.80
CA ASN A 65 -2.69 -10.07 -3.96
C ASN A 65 -3.31 -9.13 -2.93
N GLN A 66 -3.29 -9.54 -1.68
CA GLN A 66 -3.81 -8.71 -0.60
C GLN A 66 -3.19 -9.12 0.72
N PHE A 67 -3.33 -8.24 1.71
CA PHE A 67 -2.94 -8.57 3.08
C PHE A 67 -4.12 -9.21 3.79
N ILE A 68 -3.85 -10.28 4.48
CA ILE A 68 -4.88 -11.03 5.19
C ILE A 68 -4.44 -11.38 6.60
#